data_e4d66eaa67c1f62e2bbf2e8a01bf5b8b
#
_entry.id   e4d66eaa67c1f62e2bbf2e8a01bf5b8b
#
_cell.length_a   1.000
_cell.length_b   1.000
_cell.length_c   1.000
_cell.angle_alpha   90.00
_cell.angle_beta   90.00
_cell.angle_gamma   90.00
#
_symmetry.space_group_name_H-M   'P 1'
#
loop_
_entity.id
_entity.type
_entity.pdbx_description
1 polymer ?
#
loop_
_entity_poly.entity_id
_entity_poly.type
_entity_poly.pdbx_seq_one_letter_code
_entity_poly.pdbx_strand_id
1 'polypeptide(L)'
;LSYNKVTDPEAISKAIRTAADNVSRMLGADIRKVILAMPSYRMKRYSVKSTVQIEGIDGVVTIQDVRNAITKAEQMKISKDYALIQTVCVRYSVNGIATRRIPIGERCSSMEVDIDLLCADRKMSYDLVMAVEKSGISVLDIFPDVYACAKEAALFERAVNQQVLLFKMERETTTLTLLKKG
;
A
#
# COMPACT_ATOMS: atom_id res chain seq x y z
N LEU A 1 15.03 8.41 -14.83
CA LEU A 1 13.57 8.53 -14.80
C LEU A 1 13.16 9.86 -15.41
N SER A 2 12.12 9.85 -16.24
CA SER A 2 11.47 11.06 -16.72
C SER A 2 9.96 10.89 -16.56
N TYR A 3 9.31 11.84 -15.92
CA TYR A 3 7.88 11.76 -15.58
C TYR A 3 7.48 10.42 -14.92
N ASN A 4 8.31 9.93 -13.99
CA ASN A 4 8.13 8.65 -13.28
C ASN A 4 8.16 7.39 -14.18
N LYS A 5 8.71 7.51 -15.41
CA LYS A 5 8.90 6.38 -16.31
C LYS A 5 10.37 5.95 -16.34
N VAL A 6 10.59 4.65 -16.43
CA VAL A 6 11.92 4.08 -16.67
C VAL A 6 12.25 4.27 -18.15
N THR A 7 13.14 5.24 -18.44
CA THR A 7 13.57 5.56 -19.82
C THR A 7 14.86 4.85 -20.20
N ASP A 8 15.74 4.62 -19.23
CA ASP A 8 16.99 3.88 -19.38
C ASP A 8 17.16 2.94 -18.19
N PRO A 9 16.75 1.64 -18.33
CA PRO A 9 16.83 0.67 -17.25
C PRO A 9 18.26 0.41 -16.75
N GLU A 10 19.25 0.45 -17.64
CA GLU A 10 20.65 0.17 -17.28
C GLU A 10 21.26 1.29 -16.46
N ALA A 11 21.07 2.54 -16.91
CA ALA A 11 21.53 3.70 -16.18
C ALA A 11 20.87 3.81 -14.80
N ILE A 12 19.58 3.49 -14.70
CA ILE A 12 18.85 3.49 -13.42
C ILE A 12 19.39 2.39 -12.51
N SER A 13 19.54 1.17 -13.01
CA SER A 13 20.07 0.03 -12.25
C SER A 13 21.48 0.31 -11.71
N LYS A 14 22.35 0.90 -12.54
CA LYS A 14 23.69 1.34 -12.13
C LYS A 14 23.65 2.41 -11.03
N ALA A 15 22.76 3.40 -11.17
CA ALA A 15 22.59 4.46 -10.16
C ALA A 15 22.11 3.90 -8.82
N ILE A 16 21.13 2.95 -8.85
CA ILE A 16 20.64 2.26 -7.66
C ILE A 16 21.77 1.47 -6.99
N ARG A 17 22.56 0.72 -7.76
CA ARG A 17 23.71 -0.03 -7.23
C ARG A 17 24.72 0.90 -6.57
N THR A 18 25.08 1.99 -7.22
CA THR A 18 26.01 2.99 -6.67
C THR A 18 25.47 3.58 -5.36
N ALA A 19 24.18 3.90 -5.29
CA ALA A 19 23.57 4.42 -4.07
C ALA A 19 23.60 3.38 -2.92
N ALA A 20 23.26 2.13 -3.22
CA ALA A 20 23.30 1.03 -2.25
C ALA A 20 24.73 0.78 -1.74
N ASP A 21 25.73 0.78 -2.61
CA ASP A 21 27.13 0.59 -2.23
C ASP A 21 27.62 1.76 -1.34
N ASN A 22 27.16 3.00 -1.60
CA ASN A 22 27.48 4.14 -0.74
C ASN A 22 26.86 3.97 0.65
N VAL A 23 25.58 3.60 0.74
CA VAL A 23 24.87 3.36 2.01
C VAL A 23 25.52 2.19 2.76
N SER A 24 25.84 1.09 2.05
CA SER A 24 26.52 -0.07 2.64
C SER A 24 27.87 0.32 3.30
N ARG A 25 28.65 1.17 2.62
CA ARG A 25 29.90 1.68 3.18
C ARG A 25 29.70 2.57 4.43
N MET A 26 28.65 3.40 4.40
CA MET A 26 28.34 4.28 5.54
C MET A 26 27.86 3.50 6.77
N LEU A 27 27.09 2.43 6.56
CA LEU A 27 26.50 1.62 7.62
C LEU A 27 27.40 0.46 8.06
N GLY A 28 28.45 0.11 7.31
CA GLY A 28 29.23 -1.10 7.53
C GLY A 28 28.45 -2.39 7.31
N ALA A 29 27.36 -2.35 6.53
CA ALA A 29 26.46 -3.48 6.28
C ALA A 29 26.09 -3.56 4.80
N ASP A 30 25.96 -4.78 4.27
CA ASP A 30 25.59 -5.01 2.87
C ASP A 30 24.08 -4.86 2.65
N ILE A 31 23.68 -3.95 1.78
CA ILE A 31 22.28 -3.69 1.42
C ILE A 31 21.87 -4.63 0.30
N ARG A 32 21.11 -5.67 0.64
CA ARG A 32 20.61 -6.69 -0.31
C ARG A 32 19.11 -6.62 -0.55
N LYS A 33 18.38 -5.95 0.33
CA LYS A 33 16.91 -5.91 0.31
C LYS A 33 16.43 -4.50 0.60
N VAL A 34 15.41 -4.07 -0.11
CA VAL A 34 14.82 -2.72 0.04
C VAL A 34 13.30 -2.76 0.02
N ILE A 35 12.68 -1.74 0.56
CA ILE A 35 11.28 -1.40 0.34
C ILE A 35 11.24 -0.33 -0.76
N LEU A 36 10.43 -0.54 -1.78
CA LEU A 36 10.31 0.38 -2.91
C LEU A 36 9.18 1.38 -2.64
N ALA A 37 9.53 2.65 -2.41
CA ALA A 37 8.57 3.74 -2.42
C ALA A 37 8.21 4.07 -3.88
N MET A 38 6.99 3.67 -4.28
CA MET A 38 6.51 3.84 -5.64
C MET A 38 5.84 5.20 -5.83
N PRO A 39 6.11 5.93 -6.92
CA PRO A 39 5.40 7.17 -7.23
C PRO A 39 3.89 6.96 -7.29
N SER A 40 3.14 7.81 -6.59
CA SER A 40 1.66 7.74 -6.57
C SER A 40 1.01 8.30 -7.85
N TYR A 41 1.77 8.51 -8.90
CA TYR A 41 1.31 8.97 -10.20
C TYR A 41 0.36 7.95 -10.84
N ARG A 42 -0.82 8.41 -11.25
CA ARG A 42 -1.89 7.58 -11.84
C ARG A 42 -2.34 6.40 -10.98
N MET A 43 -2.11 6.43 -9.68
CA MET A 43 -2.69 5.42 -8.81
C MET A 43 -4.22 5.51 -8.80
N LYS A 44 -4.85 4.36 -8.67
CA LYS A 44 -6.30 4.23 -8.50
C LYS A 44 -6.60 3.63 -7.13
N ARG A 45 -7.67 4.12 -6.52
CA ARG A 45 -8.25 3.57 -5.30
C ARG A 45 -9.56 2.89 -5.64
N TYR A 46 -9.72 1.66 -5.20
CA TYR A 46 -10.97 0.93 -5.25
C TYR A 46 -11.43 0.66 -3.82
N SER A 47 -12.57 1.20 -3.43
CA SER A 47 -13.19 0.88 -2.14
C SER A 47 -14.05 -0.36 -2.30
N VAL A 48 -13.80 -1.36 -1.50
CA VAL A 48 -14.41 -2.69 -1.60
C VAL A 48 -14.96 -3.11 -0.25
N LYS A 49 -16.18 -3.64 -0.27
CA LYS A 49 -16.80 -4.28 0.88
C LYS A 49 -16.88 -5.79 0.68
N SER A 50 -16.62 -6.52 1.73
CA SER A 50 -16.77 -7.97 1.75
C SER A 50 -17.40 -8.43 3.06
N THR A 51 -18.26 -9.42 2.98
CA THR A 51 -18.88 -10.05 4.17
C THR A 51 -18.47 -11.51 4.24
N VAL A 52 -18.11 -11.97 5.42
CA VAL A 52 -17.86 -13.37 5.75
C VAL A 52 -18.79 -13.82 6.86
N GLN A 53 -19.24 -15.07 6.78
CA GLN A 53 -19.93 -15.74 7.87
C GLN A 53 -18.89 -16.23 8.88
N ILE A 54 -19.22 -16.13 10.16
CA ILE A 54 -18.37 -16.64 11.23
C ILE A 54 -18.85 -18.05 11.54
N GLU A 55 -18.06 -19.04 11.10
CA GLU A 55 -18.44 -20.48 11.18
C GLU A 55 -17.98 -21.16 12.48
N GLY A 56 -17.31 -20.43 13.38
CA GLY A 56 -16.90 -20.98 14.67
C GLY A 56 -18.09 -21.40 15.55
N ILE A 57 -17.93 -22.49 16.29
CA ILE A 57 -18.99 -23.09 17.16
C ILE A 57 -19.62 -22.06 18.12
N ASP A 58 -18.82 -21.06 18.53
CA ASP A 58 -19.26 -20.00 19.45
C ASP A 58 -19.58 -18.67 18.75
N GLY A 59 -19.50 -18.60 17.40
CA GLY A 59 -19.67 -17.36 16.65
C GLY A 59 -18.65 -16.29 17.01
N VAL A 60 -17.46 -16.68 17.46
CA VAL A 60 -16.39 -15.77 17.89
C VAL A 60 -15.47 -15.49 16.72
N VAL A 61 -15.26 -14.19 16.42
CA VAL A 61 -14.36 -13.74 15.36
C VAL A 61 -12.91 -14.14 15.66
N THR A 62 -12.29 -14.82 14.71
CA THR A 62 -10.89 -15.24 14.77
C THR A 62 -10.02 -14.40 13.83
N ILE A 63 -8.69 -14.51 13.98
CA ILE A 63 -7.76 -13.88 13.02
C ILE A 63 -7.92 -14.46 11.60
N GLN A 64 -8.35 -15.73 11.50
CA GLN A 64 -8.59 -16.36 10.20
C GLN A 64 -9.80 -15.76 9.49
N ASP A 65 -10.88 -15.45 10.22
CA ASP A 65 -12.07 -14.79 9.65
C ASP A 65 -11.71 -13.41 9.10
N VAL A 66 -10.90 -12.66 9.86
CA VAL A 66 -10.38 -11.35 9.42
C VAL A 66 -9.58 -11.48 8.13
N ARG A 67 -8.66 -12.44 8.07
CA ARG A 67 -7.86 -12.71 6.85
C ARG A 67 -8.74 -13.11 5.68
N ASN A 68 -9.70 -14.00 5.90
CA ASN A 68 -10.62 -14.47 4.87
C ASN A 68 -11.46 -13.30 4.30
N ALA A 69 -11.94 -12.39 5.16
CA ALA A 69 -12.69 -11.23 4.76
C ALA A 69 -11.85 -10.28 3.88
N ILE A 70 -10.61 -10.00 4.27
CA ILE A 70 -9.69 -9.16 3.51
C ILE A 70 -9.33 -9.83 2.18
N THR A 71 -8.93 -11.10 2.19
CA THR A 71 -8.60 -11.85 0.95
C THR A 71 -9.78 -11.90 -0.02
N LYS A 72 -11.00 -12.10 0.49
CA LYS A 72 -12.21 -12.06 -0.34
C LYS A 72 -12.42 -10.69 -0.97
N ALA A 73 -12.17 -9.61 -0.24
CA ALA A 73 -12.25 -8.26 -0.78
C ALA A 73 -11.16 -7.97 -1.83
N GLU A 74 -9.94 -8.48 -1.62
CA GLU A 74 -8.81 -8.35 -2.56
C GLU A 74 -9.02 -9.12 -3.88
N GLN A 75 -9.89 -10.12 -3.90
CA GLN A 75 -10.27 -10.85 -5.11
C GLN A 75 -11.14 -10.04 -6.07
N MET A 76 -11.48 -8.80 -5.72
CA MET A 76 -12.17 -7.90 -6.64
C MET A 76 -11.44 -7.82 -7.98
N LYS A 77 -12.20 -7.87 -9.07
CA LYS A 77 -11.66 -7.79 -10.42
C LYS A 77 -11.13 -6.38 -10.72
N ILE A 78 -9.82 -6.21 -10.57
CA ILE A 78 -9.10 -5.00 -10.97
C ILE A 78 -8.81 -5.06 -12.48
N SER A 79 -8.84 -3.90 -13.16
CA SER A 79 -8.45 -3.81 -14.58
C SER A 79 -7.06 -4.40 -14.80
N LYS A 80 -6.87 -5.11 -15.93
CA LYS A 80 -5.58 -5.75 -16.29
C LYS A 80 -4.40 -4.77 -16.38
N ASP A 81 -4.69 -3.50 -16.60
CA ASP A 81 -3.67 -2.43 -16.68
C ASP A 81 -3.12 -2.01 -15.31
N TYR A 82 -3.75 -2.46 -14.23
CA TYR A 82 -3.40 -2.12 -12.86
C TYR A 82 -2.94 -3.34 -12.06
N ALA A 83 -2.06 -3.10 -11.11
CA ALA A 83 -1.63 -4.06 -10.09
C ALA A 83 -1.99 -3.53 -8.71
N LEU A 84 -2.50 -4.38 -7.83
CA LEU A 84 -2.66 -4.07 -6.41
C LEU A 84 -1.28 -3.86 -5.80
N ILE A 85 -1.10 -2.71 -5.16
CA ILE A 85 0.14 -2.36 -4.47
C ILE A 85 -0.04 -2.46 -2.96
N GLN A 86 -1.17 -1.94 -2.45
CA GLN A 86 -1.40 -1.90 -1.01
C GLN A 86 -2.89 -1.98 -0.68
N THR A 87 -3.22 -2.72 0.36
CA THR A 87 -4.54 -2.71 0.99
C THR A 87 -4.50 -1.82 2.23
N VAL A 88 -5.37 -0.82 2.29
CA VAL A 88 -5.38 0.20 3.35
C VAL A 88 -6.79 0.49 3.87
N CYS A 89 -6.89 1.30 4.89
CA CYS A 89 -8.16 1.82 5.44
C CYS A 89 -9.14 0.73 5.82
N VAL A 90 -8.68 -0.31 6.47
CA VAL A 90 -9.55 -1.40 6.88
C VAL A 90 -10.50 -0.93 7.98
N ARG A 91 -11.80 -1.05 7.72
CA ARG A 91 -12.86 -0.92 8.72
C ARG A 91 -13.59 -2.24 8.83
N TYR A 92 -13.96 -2.57 10.05
CA TYR A 92 -14.76 -3.75 10.34
C TYR A 92 -16.15 -3.32 10.79
N SER A 93 -17.17 -4.10 10.45
CA SER A 93 -18.51 -3.95 11.02
C SER A 93 -18.94 -5.28 11.59
N VAL A 94 -19.22 -5.29 12.88
CA VAL A 94 -19.69 -6.43 13.65
C VAL A 94 -20.98 -6.03 14.35
N ASN A 95 -22.06 -6.81 14.16
CA ASN A 95 -23.39 -6.50 14.74
C ASN A 95 -23.88 -5.06 14.42
N GLY A 96 -23.54 -4.53 13.21
CA GLY A 96 -23.91 -3.18 12.81
C GLY A 96 -23.03 -2.07 13.38
N ILE A 97 -22.02 -2.38 14.20
CA ILE A 97 -21.10 -1.41 14.79
C ILE A 97 -19.83 -1.38 13.96
N ALA A 98 -19.51 -0.21 13.37
CA ALA A 98 -18.28 0.01 12.61
C ALA A 98 -17.12 0.34 13.55
N THR A 99 -15.98 -0.32 13.33
CA THR A 99 -14.74 -0.11 14.10
C THR A 99 -13.51 -0.20 13.20
N ARG A 100 -12.41 0.46 13.60
CA ARG A 100 -11.08 0.27 12.99
C ARG A 100 -10.21 -0.70 13.78
N ARG A 101 -10.62 -1.03 15.00
CA ARG A 101 -9.97 -2.07 15.80
C ARG A 101 -10.32 -3.43 15.23
N ILE A 102 -9.35 -4.30 15.13
CA ILE A 102 -9.56 -5.69 14.69
C ILE A 102 -10.47 -6.37 15.70
N PRO A 103 -11.64 -6.92 15.28
CA PRO A 103 -12.68 -7.37 16.20
C PRO A 103 -12.48 -8.83 16.67
N ILE A 104 -11.24 -9.25 16.88
CA ILE A 104 -10.94 -10.61 17.39
C ILE A 104 -11.55 -10.78 18.78
N GLY A 105 -12.27 -11.89 18.97
CA GLY A 105 -12.94 -12.21 20.23
C GLY A 105 -14.37 -11.68 20.34
N GLU A 106 -14.84 -10.85 19.40
CA GLU A 106 -16.23 -10.42 19.36
C GLU A 106 -17.13 -11.53 18.84
N ARG A 107 -18.39 -11.59 19.31
CA ARG A 107 -19.37 -12.58 18.89
C ARG A 107 -20.32 -11.99 17.85
N CYS A 108 -20.43 -12.68 16.71
CA CYS A 108 -21.38 -12.32 15.65
C CYS A 108 -21.61 -13.50 14.70
N SER A 109 -22.68 -13.45 13.93
CA SER A 109 -22.93 -14.42 12.85
C SER A 109 -22.19 -14.09 11.57
N SER A 110 -21.94 -12.79 11.34
CA SER A 110 -21.21 -12.31 10.16
C SER A 110 -20.42 -11.04 10.48
N MET A 111 -19.33 -10.85 9.75
CA MET A 111 -18.50 -9.65 9.82
C MET A 111 -18.36 -9.05 8.42
N GLU A 112 -18.55 -7.74 8.30
CA GLU A 112 -18.23 -6.97 7.09
C GLU A 112 -16.87 -6.32 7.26
N VAL A 113 -16.10 -6.28 6.16
CA VAL A 113 -14.87 -5.50 6.04
C VAL A 113 -15.01 -4.51 4.89
N ASP A 114 -14.62 -3.26 5.13
CA ASP A 114 -14.55 -2.18 4.14
C ASP A 114 -13.08 -1.77 3.98
N ILE A 115 -12.51 -1.95 2.80
CA ILE A 115 -11.09 -1.73 2.52
C ILE A 115 -10.91 -0.83 1.30
N ASP A 116 -9.78 -0.15 1.24
CA ASP A 116 -9.32 0.54 0.06
C ASP A 116 -8.13 -0.22 -0.55
N LEU A 117 -8.26 -0.57 -1.83
CA LEU A 117 -7.20 -1.17 -2.64
C LEU A 117 -6.48 -0.06 -3.41
N LEU A 118 -5.22 0.17 -3.12
CA LEU A 118 -4.37 1.10 -3.86
C LEU A 118 -3.67 0.36 -5.00
N CYS A 119 -3.98 0.77 -6.22
CA CYS A 119 -3.50 0.11 -7.42
C CYS A 119 -2.69 1.08 -8.28
N ALA A 120 -1.54 0.63 -8.78
CA ALA A 120 -0.70 1.39 -9.69
C ALA A 120 -0.73 0.80 -11.11
N ASP A 121 -0.31 1.60 -12.09
CA ASP A 121 -0.09 1.12 -13.46
C ASP A 121 0.84 -0.09 -13.44
N ARG A 122 0.39 -1.20 -14.02
CA ARG A 122 1.08 -2.49 -13.99
C ARG A 122 2.45 -2.42 -14.66
N LYS A 123 2.52 -1.75 -15.82
CA LYS A 123 3.78 -1.64 -16.56
C LYS A 123 4.79 -0.79 -15.80
N MET A 124 4.36 0.35 -15.28
CA MET A 124 5.24 1.22 -14.46
C MET A 124 5.75 0.47 -13.23
N SER A 125 4.88 -0.25 -12.53
CA SER A 125 5.25 -1.03 -11.34
C SER A 125 6.28 -2.09 -11.68
N TYR A 126 6.06 -2.84 -12.76
CA TYR A 126 7.00 -3.86 -13.22
C TYR A 126 8.36 -3.25 -13.62
N ASP A 127 8.35 -2.18 -14.41
CA ASP A 127 9.58 -1.54 -14.88
C ASP A 127 10.43 -1.00 -13.71
N LEU A 128 9.80 -0.45 -12.67
CA LEU A 128 10.50 0.04 -11.46
C LEU A 128 11.08 -1.10 -10.63
N VAL A 129 10.31 -2.15 -10.37
CA VAL A 129 10.78 -3.34 -9.65
C VAL A 129 11.96 -3.97 -10.39
N MET A 130 11.82 -4.18 -11.69
CA MET A 130 12.89 -4.75 -12.52
C MET A 130 14.16 -3.89 -12.54
N ALA A 131 14.04 -2.56 -12.49
CA ALA A 131 15.20 -1.67 -12.41
C ALA A 131 15.98 -1.86 -11.08
N VAL A 132 15.26 -2.07 -9.98
CA VAL A 132 15.87 -2.37 -8.67
C VAL A 132 16.50 -3.75 -8.68
N GLU A 133 15.79 -4.78 -9.11
CA GLU A 133 16.27 -6.17 -9.08
C GLU A 133 17.48 -6.39 -10.01
N LYS A 134 17.52 -5.74 -11.17
CA LYS A 134 18.69 -5.73 -12.06
C LYS A 134 19.94 -5.13 -11.40
N SER A 135 19.81 -4.32 -10.37
CA SER A 135 20.95 -3.82 -9.59
C SER A 135 21.52 -4.84 -8.60
N GLY A 136 20.93 -6.04 -8.51
CA GLY A 136 21.31 -7.09 -7.56
C GLY A 136 20.70 -6.90 -6.16
N ILE A 137 19.64 -6.08 -6.05
CA ILE A 137 18.94 -5.81 -4.79
C ILE A 137 17.52 -6.35 -4.90
N SER A 138 17.06 -7.12 -3.92
CA SER A 138 15.70 -7.66 -3.90
C SER A 138 14.71 -6.63 -3.35
N VAL A 139 13.54 -6.52 -3.99
CA VAL A 139 12.42 -5.74 -3.47
C VAL A 139 11.61 -6.61 -2.50
N LEU A 140 11.56 -6.21 -1.22
CA LEU A 140 10.80 -6.91 -0.18
C LEU A 140 9.32 -6.55 -0.22
N ASP A 141 9.04 -5.27 -0.45
CA ASP A 141 7.69 -4.73 -0.42
C ASP A 141 7.64 -3.43 -1.21
N ILE A 142 6.42 -3.01 -1.57
CA ILE A 142 6.16 -1.81 -2.36
C ILE A 142 5.13 -0.97 -1.63
N PHE A 143 5.42 0.32 -1.45
CA PHE A 143 4.51 1.27 -0.84
C PHE A 143 4.29 2.48 -1.73
N PRO A 144 3.06 3.03 -1.81
CA PRO A 144 2.85 4.34 -2.41
C PRO A 144 3.61 5.42 -1.61
N ASP A 145 4.43 6.21 -2.29
CA ASP A 145 5.28 7.22 -1.66
C ASP A 145 4.48 8.25 -0.85
N VAL A 146 3.35 8.72 -1.38
CA VAL A 146 2.45 9.66 -0.69
C VAL A 146 1.81 9.03 0.54
N TYR A 147 1.43 7.74 0.47
CA TYR A 147 0.89 7.03 1.62
C TYR A 147 1.93 6.90 2.74
N ALA A 148 3.17 6.56 2.38
CA ALA A 148 4.27 6.50 3.33
C ALA A 148 4.54 7.86 3.99
N CYS A 149 4.59 8.95 3.21
CA CYS A 149 4.72 10.31 3.74
C CYS A 149 3.57 10.71 4.67
N ALA A 150 2.33 10.38 4.29
CA ALA A 150 1.16 10.69 5.12
C ALA A 150 1.17 9.89 6.44
N LYS A 151 1.65 8.66 6.42
CA LYS A 151 1.78 7.81 7.60
C LYS A 151 2.84 8.36 8.55
N GLU A 152 4.03 8.67 8.04
CA GLU A 152 5.14 9.22 8.82
C GLU A 152 4.78 10.58 9.47
N ALA A 153 4.08 11.44 8.73
CA ALA A 153 3.66 12.73 9.25
C ALA A 153 2.39 12.67 10.14
N ALA A 154 1.90 11.48 10.48
CA ALA A 154 0.68 11.25 11.27
C ALA A 154 -0.56 12.01 10.73
N LEU A 155 -0.65 12.17 9.39
CA LEU A 155 -1.73 12.93 8.77
C LEU A 155 -3.07 12.20 8.83
N PHE A 156 -3.07 10.88 8.97
CA PHE A 156 -4.29 10.08 9.10
C PHE A 156 -5.03 10.38 10.41
N GLU A 157 -4.31 10.58 11.52
CA GLU A 157 -4.88 10.97 12.82
C GLU A 157 -5.50 12.36 12.75
N ARG A 158 -4.86 13.28 12.03
CA ARG A 158 -5.39 14.66 11.82
C ARG A 158 -6.60 14.65 10.90
N ALA A 159 -6.61 13.79 9.89
CA ALA A 159 -7.69 13.71 8.90
C ALA A 159 -9.00 13.09 9.45
N VAL A 160 -9.02 12.58 10.69
CA VAL A 160 -10.26 12.10 11.35
C VAL A 160 -11.29 13.20 11.49
N ASN A 161 -10.87 14.39 11.91
CA ASN A 161 -11.74 15.53 12.23
C ASN A 161 -11.65 16.68 11.21
N GLN A 162 -10.72 16.62 10.28
CA GLN A 162 -10.48 17.68 9.29
C GLN A 162 -10.00 17.10 7.96
N GLN A 163 -10.06 17.87 6.90
CA GLN A 163 -9.45 17.51 5.64
C GLN A 163 -7.99 17.95 5.65
N VAL A 164 -7.09 17.05 5.25
CA VAL A 164 -5.67 17.34 5.15
C VAL A 164 -5.24 17.22 3.70
N LEU A 165 -4.54 18.23 3.21
CA LEU A 165 -4.01 18.28 1.86
C LEU A 165 -2.49 18.14 1.91
N LEU A 166 -1.96 17.11 1.27
CA LEU A 166 -0.54 16.86 1.14
C LEU A 166 -0.05 17.24 -0.25
N PHE A 167 0.90 18.16 -0.31
CA PHE A 167 1.61 18.54 -1.52
C PHE A 167 3.00 17.88 -1.52
N LYS A 168 3.28 17.08 -2.52
CA LYS A 168 4.62 16.53 -2.79
C LYS A 168 5.15 17.19 -4.05
N MET A 169 6.11 18.08 -3.90
CA MET A 169 6.76 18.78 -5.02
C MET A 169 8.09 18.11 -5.35
N GLU A 170 8.25 17.70 -6.59
CA GLU A 170 9.44 17.08 -7.14
C GLU A 170 9.93 17.90 -8.33
N ARG A 171 11.06 17.51 -8.89
CA ARG A 171 11.70 18.27 -9.99
C ARG A 171 10.79 18.43 -11.22
N GLU A 172 10.06 17.40 -11.58
CA GLU A 172 9.26 17.35 -12.82
C GLU A 172 7.75 17.20 -12.55
N THR A 173 7.37 16.88 -11.33
CA THR A 173 5.98 16.60 -10.98
C THR A 173 5.59 17.20 -9.63
N THR A 174 4.32 17.56 -9.50
CA THR A 174 3.70 17.87 -8.21
C THR A 174 2.52 16.95 -8.00
N THR A 175 2.52 16.24 -6.90
CA THR A 175 1.42 15.35 -6.50
C THR A 175 0.61 16.02 -5.40
N LEU A 176 -0.69 16.09 -5.61
CA LEU A 176 -1.66 16.61 -4.66
C LEU A 176 -2.52 15.47 -4.12
N THR A 177 -2.52 15.29 -2.81
CA THR A 177 -3.28 14.21 -2.17
C THR A 177 -4.17 14.76 -1.09
N LEU A 178 -5.46 14.44 -1.18
CA LEU A 178 -6.46 14.80 -0.19
C LEU A 178 -6.75 13.60 0.72
N LEU A 179 -6.49 13.78 2.01
CA LEU A 179 -6.88 12.84 3.06
C LEU A 179 -8.17 13.30 3.72
N LYS A 180 -9.14 12.40 3.80
CA LYS A 180 -10.46 12.63 4.42
C LYS A 180 -10.82 11.47 5.32
N LYS A 181 -11.36 11.80 6.49
CA LYS A 181 -11.92 10.83 7.45
C LYS A 181 -10.93 9.75 7.90
N GLY A 182 -9.66 10.09 7.86
CA GLY A 182 -8.57 9.26 8.37
C GLY A 182 -8.30 7.98 7.61
#